data_132e0f0e6c600be113d5a78f95d0a802
#
_entry.id   132e0f0e6c600be113d5a78f95d0a802
#
_cell.length_a   1.000
_cell.length_b   1.000
_cell.length_c   1.000
_cell.angle_alpha   90.00
_cell.angle_beta   90.00
_cell.angle_gamma   90.00
#
_symmetry.space_group_name_H-M   'P 1'
#
loop_
_entity.id
_entity.type
_entity.pdbx_description
1 polymer ?
#
loop_
_entity_poly.entity_id
_entity_poly.type
_entity_poly.pdbx_seq_one_letter_code
_entity_poly.pdbx_strand_id
1 'polypeptide(L)'
;YKLYEKEGVKPTGGCLTMIVPFLVLFGVFYAVAYPLTNTLHIDSAKVTEALNYVNTIPGYTAASGGTNATYQEIYFLKDFSCFQNIDAIQQIFSADQLNTITMFEKGFNTFGMNLFAIPQDYGLWSPMILFPVICFASNVLTQFITMRINGKNNPMQQQQGCMKVMMYAMPLFSAYIAYIVPSAVAFYWIVSSLVSLVQSVIVGKLFSPQRMTATSEARHAALMFEQEALVQYNYVPHGLSESAEENTNSKKKKKK
;
A
#
# COMPACT_ATOMS: atom_id res chain seq x y z
N TYR A 1 6.53 -1.28 -25.83
CA TYR A 1 5.09 -1.40 -26.06
C TYR A 1 4.79 -2.62 -26.94
N LYS A 2 5.38 -2.78 -28.13
CA LYS A 2 5.16 -3.93 -29.06
C LYS A 2 5.42 -5.31 -28.42
N LEU A 3 6.31 -5.41 -27.44
CA LEU A 3 6.57 -6.66 -26.71
C LEU A 3 5.41 -7.01 -25.75
N TYR A 4 4.87 -6.02 -25.07
CA TYR A 4 3.72 -6.18 -24.17
C TYR A 4 2.44 -6.58 -24.92
N GLU A 5 2.25 -6.04 -26.12
CA GLU A 5 1.16 -6.43 -27.02
C GLU A 5 1.29 -7.88 -27.51
N LYS A 6 2.52 -8.31 -27.84
CA LYS A 6 2.77 -9.71 -28.25
C LYS A 6 2.53 -10.71 -27.13
N GLU A 7 2.86 -10.35 -25.90
CA GLU A 7 2.70 -11.21 -24.71
C GLU A 7 1.31 -11.06 -24.06
N GLY A 8 0.41 -10.24 -24.63
CA GLY A 8 -0.96 -10.03 -24.13
C GLY A 8 -1.01 -9.39 -22.72
N VAL A 9 0.10 -8.80 -22.24
CA VAL A 9 0.22 -8.22 -20.90
C VAL A 9 -0.10 -6.73 -20.97
N LYS A 10 -1.14 -6.29 -20.25
CA LYS A 10 -1.47 -4.86 -20.14
C LYS A 10 -0.59 -4.21 -19.07
N PRO A 11 0.28 -3.24 -19.40
CA PRO A 11 1.16 -2.56 -18.42
C PRO A 11 0.36 -1.79 -17.35
N THR A 12 -0.90 -1.45 -17.63
CA THR A 12 -1.80 -0.75 -16.69
C THR A 12 -2.34 -1.65 -15.57
N GLY A 13 -2.26 -2.99 -15.68
CA GLY A 13 -2.76 -3.91 -14.66
C GLY A 13 -2.02 -3.77 -13.32
N GLY A 14 -0.74 -3.38 -13.33
CA GLY A 14 0.05 -3.15 -12.11
C GLY A 14 -0.33 -1.86 -11.36
N CYS A 15 -0.80 -0.84 -12.05
CA CYS A 15 -1.17 0.43 -11.42
C CYS A 15 -2.48 0.30 -10.62
N LEU A 16 -3.42 -0.51 -11.08
CA LEU A 16 -4.71 -0.69 -10.40
C LEU A 16 -4.54 -1.34 -9.01
N THR A 17 -3.64 -2.30 -8.89
CA THR A 17 -3.31 -2.94 -7.60
C THR A 17 -2.67 -1.99 -6.59
N MET A 18 -2.05 -0.88 -7.03
CA MET A 18 -1.51 0.14 -6.14
C MET A 18 -2.58 1.12 -5.62
N ILE A 19 -3.69 1.30 -6.34
CA ILE A 19 -4.75 2.25 -5.96
C ILE A 19 -5.54 1.74 -4.75
N VAL A 20 -5.80 0.44 -4.65
CA VAL A 20 -6.58 -0.15 -3.55
C VAL A 20 -5.98 0.13 -2.16
N PRO A 21 -4.67 -0.07 -1.92
CA PRO A 21 -4.05 0.31 -0.65
C PRO A 21 -4.17 1.80 -0.31
N PHE A 22 -4.12 2.68 -1.32
CA PHE A 22 -4.30 4.12 -1.11
C PHE A 22 -5.73 4.47 -0.67
N LEU A 23 -6.75 3.83 -1.24
CA LEU A 23 -8.13 4.04 -0.80
C LEU A 23 -8.33 3.63 0.66
N VAL A 24 -7.76 2.49 1.07
CA VAL A 24 -7.78 2.05 2.47
C VAL A 24 -7.03 3.04 3.36
N LEU A 25 -5.86 3.50 2.94
CA LEU A 25 -5.06 4.48 3.68
C LEU A 25 -5.83 5.79 3.87
N PHE A 26 -6.48 6.31 2.83
CA PHE A 26 -7.31 7.52 2.95
C PHE A 26 -8.50 7.31 3.88
N GLY A 27 -9.15 6.14 3.83
CA GLY A 27 -10.23 5.80 4.76
C GLY A 27 -9.77 5.79 6.22
N VAL A 28 -8.65 5.13 6.51
CA VAL A 28 -8.04 5.10 7.85
C VAL A 28 -7.62 6.51 8.29
N PHE A 29 -6.97 7.26 7.40
CA PHE A 29 -6.56 8.64 7.69
C PHE A 29 -7.77 9.51 8.04
N TYR A 30 -8.84 9.41 7.27
CA TYR A 30 -10.06 10.20 7.51
C TYR A 30 -10.76 9.80 8.81
N ALA A 31 -10.79 8.51 9.15
CA ALA A 31 -11.32 8.02 10.42
C ALA A 31 -10.51 8.50 11.62
N VAL A 32 -9.18 8.54 11.50
CA VAL A 32 -8.28 9.03 12.57
C VAL A 32 -8.28 10.55 12.67
N ALA A 33 -8.39 11.28 11.54
CA ALA A 33 -8.39 12.74 11.54
C ALA A 33 -9.65 13.35 12.17
N TYR A 34 -10.80 12.68 12.00
CA TYR A 34 -12.10 13.12 12.51
C TYR A 34 -12.76 12.02 13.35
N PRO A 35 -12.18 11.66 14.51
CA PRO A 35 -12.62 10.51 15.29
C PRO A 35 -13.98 10.67 15.92
N LEU A 36 -14.38 11.87 16.34
CA LEU A 36 -15.69 12.12 16.92
C LEU A 36 -16.79 11.98 15.87
N THR A 37 -16.57 12.60 14.72
CA THR A 37 -17.58 12.63 13.65
C THR A 37 -17.64 11.29 12.90
N ASN A 38 -16.49 10.74 12.50
CA ASN A 38 -16.46 9.58 11.59
C ASN A 38 -16.41 8.24 12.32
N THR A 39 -15.75 8.17 13.49
CA THR A 39 -15.61 6.90 14.23
C THR A 39 -16.68 6.74 15.29
N LEU A 40 -16.96 7.79 16.06
CA LEU A 40 -17.99 7.77 17.10
C LEU A 40 -19.38 8.19 16.59
N HIS A 41 -19.48 8.60 15.32
CA HIS A 41 -20.73 9.02 14.68
C HIS A 41 -21.51 10.09 15.47
N ILE A 42 -20.79 11.00 16.11
CA ILE A 42 -21.38 12.15 16.79
C ILE A 42 -21.73 13.21 15.73
N ASP A 43 -22.88 13.85 15.92
CA ASP A 43 -23.33 14.90 15.00
C ASP A 43 -22.27 16.00 14.85
N SER A 44 -21.91 16.30 13.62
CA SER A 44 -20.92 17.31 13.28
C SER A 44 -21.26 18.71 13.81
N ALA A 45 -22.53 19.05 13.95
CA ALA A 45 -22.97 20.32 14.53
C ALA A 45 -22.56 20.41 16.01
N LYS A 46 -22.79 19.35 16.79
CA LYS A 46 -22.36 19.28 18.20
C LYS A 46 -20.86 19.32 18.36
N VAL A 47 -20.14 18.58 17.50
CA VAL A 47 -18.66 18.58 17.51
C VAL A 47 -18.15 19.99 17.22
N THR A 48 -18.68 20.67 16.21
CA THR A 48 -18.29 22.03 15.86
C THR A 48 -18.60 23.01 17.00
N GLU A 49 -19.75 22.87 17.65
CA GLU A 49 -20.14 23.70 18.80
C GLU A 49 -19.16 23.50 19.98
N ALA A 50 -18.82 22.25 20.30
CA ALA A 50 -17.86 21.93 21.36
C ALA A 50 -16.47 22.47 21.06
N LEU A 51 -15.97 22.31 19.82
CA LEU A 51 -14.68 22.84 19.38
C LEU A 51 -14.64 24.37 19.45
N ASN A 52 -15.70 25.04 18.99
CA ASN A 52 -15.79 26.49 19.08
C ASN A 52 -15.78 26.97 20.53
N TYR A 53 -16.51 26.29 21.42
CA TYR A 53 -16.52 26.62 22.84
C TYR A 53 -15.13 26.46 23.47
N VAL A 54 -14.47 25.32 23.25
CA VAL A 54 -13.14 25.05 23.82
C VAL A 54 -12.11 26.05 23.32
N ASN A 55 -12.20 26.50 22.06
CA ASN A 55 -11.32 27.53 21.51
C ASN A 55 -11.48 28.91 22.19
N THR A 56 -12.57 29.16 22.93
CA THR A 56 -12.77 30.39 23.71
C THR A 56 -12.11 30.33 25.09
N ILE A 57 -11.66 29.15 25.55
CA ILE A 57 -11.07 28.99 26.87
C ILE A 57 -9.66 29.60 26.91
N PRO A 58 -9.38 30.57 27.79
CA PRO A 58 -8.05 31.17 27.91
C PRO A 58 -7.00 30.10 28.29
N GLY A 59 -5.89 30.07 27.57
CA GLY A 59 -4.82 29.11 27.81
C GLY A 59 -4.95 27.77 27.05
N TYR A 60 -6.08 27.53 26.40
CA TYR A 60 -6.23 26.41 25.49
C TYR A 60 -5.82 26.84 24.07
N THR A 61 -4.60 26.52 23.70
CA THR A 61 -4.02 26.90 22.40
C THR A 61 -3.91 25.71 21.44
N ALA A 62 -4.52 24.59 21.75
CA ALA A 62 -4.39 23.37 20.96
C ALA A 62 -4.86 23.57 19.51
N ALA A 63 -5.87 24.40 19.29
CA ALA A 63 -6.34 24.71 17.94
C ALA A 63 -5.53 25.81 17.25
N SER A 64 -4.84 26.68 18.02
CA SER A 64 -4.10 27.83 17.47
C SER A 64 -2.61 27.60 17.31
N GLY A 65 -2.05 26.59 18.00
CA GLY A 65 -0.64 26.24 17.91
C GLY A 65 -0.33 25.16 16.88
N GLY A 66 -1.33 24.39 16.49
CA GLY A 66 -1.17 23.35 15.45
C GLY A 66 -1.49 23.94 14.07
N THR A 67 -0.58 23.84 13.18
CA THR A 67 -0.65 24.24 11.77
C THR A 67 -1.80 23.57 10.98
N ASN A 68 -2.69 22.78 11.63
CA ASN A 68 -3.67 21.97 10.93
C ASN A 68 -5.07 22.06 11.56
N ALA A 69 -5.91 22.91 10.98
CA ALA A 69 -7.37 22.90 11.21
C ALA A 69 -7.99 21.50 11.05
N THR A 70 -7.31 20.60 10.38
CA THR A 70 -7.72 19.21 10.13
C THR A 70 -7.74 18.34 11.40
N TYR A 71 -6.93 18.64 12.41
CA TYR A 71 -6.77 17.78 13.60
C TYR A 71 -7.44 18.32 14.87
N GLN A 72 -8.41 19.23 14.74
CA GLN A 72 -9.08 19.84 15.90
C GLN A 72 -9.78 18.81 16.80
N GLU A 73 -10.44 17.81 16.21
CA GLU A 73 -11.08 16.74 16.97
C GLU A 73 -10.07 15.89 17.76
N ILE A 74 -8.87 15.70 17.21
CA ILE A 74 -7.79 14.95 17.84
C ILE A 74 -7.24 15.73 19.05
N TYR A 75 -7.02 17.03 18.90
CA TYR A 75 -6.58 17.86 20.02
C TYR A 75 -7.64 17.94 21.13
N PHE A 76 -8.91 18.02 20.74
CA PHE A 76 -10.02 17.96 21.69
C PHE A 76 -10.03 16.63 22.46
N LEU A 77 -9.90 15.50 21.77
CA LEU A 77 -9.85 14.18 22.41
C LEU A 77 -8.62 14.01 23.31
N LYS A 78 -7.47 14.47 22.87
CA LYS A 78 -6.23 14.37 23.63
C LYS A 78 -6.35 15.03 25.02
N ASP A 79 -7.04 16.18 25.08
CA ASP A 79 -7.22 16.98 26.30
C ASP A 79 -8.65 16.85 26.88
N PHE A 80 -9.42 15.86 26.42
CA PHE A 80 -10.83 15.68 26.79
C PHE A 80 -11.06 15.56 28.29
N SER A 81 -10.14 14.91 29.02
CA SER A 81 -10.16 14.81 30.47
C SER A 81 -10.22 16.17 31.19
N CYS A 82 -9.68 17.23 30.55
CA CYS A 82 -9.76 18.60 31.06
C CYS A 82 -11.11 19.26 30.83
N PHE A 83 -11.85 18.82 29.80
CA PHE A 83 -13.09 19.45 29.34
C PHE A 83 -14.37 18.73 29.79
N GLN A 84 -14.28 17.44 30.08
CA GLN A 84 -15.43 16.56 30.36
C GLN A 84 -16.34 17.06 31.51
N ASN A 85 -15.80 17.83 32.47
CA ASN A 85 -16.52 18.33 33.63
C ASN A 85 -17.03 19.77 33.44
N ILE A 86 -16.87 20.37 32.27
CA ILE A 86 -17.35 21.72 31.98
C ILE A 86 -18.84 21.64 31.65
N ASP A 87 -19.68 22.42 32.36
CA ASP A 87 -21.11 22.42 32.20
C ASP A 87 -21.57 22.62 30.73
N ALA A 88 -20.90 23.50 29.98
CA ALA A 88 -21.21 23.73 28.59
C ALA A 88 -20.97 22.46 27.72
N ILE A 89 -19.91 21.71 27.96
CA ILE A 89 -19.61 20.46 27.27
C ILE A 89 -20.65 19.39 27.63
N GLN A 90 -21.06 19.33 28.89
CA GLN A 90 -22.11 18.40 29.37
C GLN A 90 -23.48 18.75 28.81
N GLN A 91 -23.74 19.98 28.42
CA GLN A 91 -24.99 20.38 27.73
C GLN A 91 -24.98 20.03 26.23
N ILE A 92 -23.80 20.07 25.60
CA ILE A 92 -23.66 19.74 24.17
C ILE A 92 -23.77 18.23 23.94
N PHE A 93 -23.08 17.43 24.77
CA PHE A 93 -23.03 15.98 24.63
C PHE A 93 -23.94 15.30 25.68
N SER A 94 -24.61 14.22 25.27
CA SER A 94 -25.34 13.38 26.23
C SER A 94 -24.39 12.60 27.14
N ALA A 95 -24.88 12.13 28.28
CA ALA A 95 -24.09 11.32 29.22
C ALA A 95 -23.49 10.07 28.55
N ASP A 96 -24.23 9.41 27.66
CA ASP A 96 -23.76 8.26 26.88
C ASP A 96 -22.63 8.66 25.91
N GLN A 97 -22.75 9.80 25.25
CA GLN A 97 -21.72 10.32 24.36
C GLN A 97 -20.44 10.66 25.13
N LEU A 98 -20.57 11.31 26.29
CA LEU A 98 -19.41 11.61 27.15
C LEU A 98 -18.69 10.35 27.63
N ASN A 99 -19.43 9.31 28.02
CA ASN A 99 -18.86 8.02 28.38
C ASN A 99 -18.15 7.36 27.20
N THR A 100 -18.77 7.39 26.03
CA THR A 100 -18.18 6.82 24.81
C THR A 100 -16.90 7.54 24.43
N ILE A 101 -16.87 8.88 24.47
CA ILE A 101 -15.66 9.69 24.22
C ILE A 101 -14.56 9.35 25.23
N THR A 102 -14.90 9.24 26.51
CA THR A 102 -13.93 8.90 27.58
C THR A 102 -13.34 7.51 27.39
N MET A 103 -14.17 6.51 27.03
CA MET A 103 -13.69 5.16 26.75
C MET A 103 -12.80 5.12 25.51
N PHE A 104 -13.16 5.88 24.50
CA PHE A 104 -12.41 5.98 23.26
C PHE A 104 -11.03 6.63 23.49
N GLU A 105 -10.99 7.75 24.21
CA GLU A 105 -9.73 8.42 24.60
C GLU A 105 -8.79 7.48 25.35
N LYS A 106 -9.29 6.74 26.34
CA LYS A 106 -8.51 5.77 27.09
C LYS A 106 -7.97 4.62 26.25
N GLY A 107 -8.73 4.16 25.26
CA GLY A 107 -8.33 3.07 24.37
C GLY A 107 -7.13 3.40 23.47
N PHE A 108 -6.87 4.68 23.22
CA PHE A 108 -5.73 5.14 22.42
C PHE A 108 -4.46 5.43 23.23
N ASN A 109 -4.48 5.21 24.53
CA ASN A 109 -3.28 5.24 25.38
C ASN A 109 -2.63 3.84 25.41
N THR A 110 -1.61 3.63 24.56
CA THR A 110 -0.93 2.35 24.43
C THR A 110 0.55 2.50 24.79
N PHE A 111 1.08 1.61 25.62
CA PHE A 111 2.48 1.66 26.10
C PHE A 111 2.88 2.99 26.79
N GLY A 112 1.93 3.67 27.42
CA GLY A 112 2.17 4.97 28.05
C GLY A 112 2.30 6.14 27.07
N MET A 113 2.00 5.93 25.80
CA MET A 113 1.99 6.95 24.75
C MET A 113 0.57 7.14 24.20
N ASN A 114 0.17 8.40 24.03
CA ASN A 114 -1.12 8.74 23.44
C ASN A 114 -1.02 8.69 21.92
N LEU A 115 -1.76 7.79 21.29
CA LEU A 115 -1.77 7.62 19.84
C LEU A 115 -2.44 8.78 19.08
N PHE A 116 -3.19 9.65 19.76
CA PHE A 116 -3.67 10.90 19.18
C PHE A 116 -2.58 11.96 19.07
N ALA A 117 -1.48 11.82 19.84
CA ALA A 117 -0.39 12.77 19.79
C ALA A 117 0.26 12.81 18.40
N ILE A 118 0.56 14.02 17.92
CA ILE A 118 1.30 14.25 16.69
C ILE A 118 2.77 14.41 17.08
N PRO A 119 3.70 13.57 16.57
CA PRO A 119 5.11 13.63 16.96
C PRO A 119 5.74 15.01 16.76
N GLN A 120 5.33 15.73 15.72
CA GLN A 120 5.82 17.08 15.42
C GLN A 120 5.62 18.07 16.56
N ASP A 121 4.51 17.97 17.31
CA ASP A 121 4.16 18.92 18.38
C ASP A 121 5.07 18.75 19.60
N TYR A 122 5.71 17.60 19.76
CA TYR A 122 6.58 17.29 20.90
C TYR A 122 8.08 17.46 20.60
N GLY A 123 8.41 17.72 19.34
CA GLY A 123 9.81 17.89 18.91
C GLY A 123 10.60 16.59 18.81
N LEU A 124 11.84 16.72 18.30
CA LEU A 124 12.70 15.58 17.95
C LEU A 124 13.24 14.79 19.15
N TRP A 125 13.25 15.36 20.35
CA TRP A 125 13.79 14.72 21.56
C TRP A 125 12.71 14.08 22.44
N SER A 126 11.49 14.01 21.95
CA SER A 126 10.38 13.37 22.65
C SER A 126 10.33 11.85 22.38
N PRO A 127 9.80 11.03 23.30
CA PRO A 127 9.50 9.62 23.03
C PRO A 127 8.59 9.39 21.82
N MET A 128 7.80 10.39 21.43
CA MET A 128 6.92 10.33 20.25
C MET A 128 7.67 10.16 18.93
N ILE A 129 8.95 10.55 18.86
CA ILE A 129 9.81 10.33 17.68
C ILE A 129 10.02 8.84 17.40
N LEU A 130 9.76 7.98 18.36
CA LEU A 130 9.87 6.53 18.21
C LEU A 130 8.95 6.00 17.11
N PHE A 131 7.75 6.59 16.94
CA PHE A 131 6.80 6.18 15.88
C PHE A 131 7.34 6.39 14.47
N PRO A 132 7.80 7.58 14.07
CA PRO A 132 8.44 7.77 12.76
C PRO A 132 9.68 6.91 12.55
N VAL A 133 10.49 6.72 13.58
CA VAL A 133 11.71 5.90 13.51
C VAL A 133 11.38 4.43 13.32
N ILE A 134 10.44 3.88 14.08
CA ILE A 134 10.01 2.47 13.91
C ILE A 134 9.30 2.30 12.56
N CYS A 135 8.49 3.27 12.12
CA CYS A 135 7.86 3.26 10.81
C CYS A 135 8.91 3.20 9.70
N PHE A 136 9.95 4.03 9.76
CA PHE A 136 11.08 3.97 8.83
C PHE A 136 11.78 2.62 8.85
N ALA A 137 12.16 2.14 10.03
CA ALA A 137 12.88 0.89 10.20
C ALA A 137 12.07 -0.32 9.69
N SER A 138 10.77 -0.38 10.00
CA SER A 138 9.88 -1.45 9.54
C SER A 138 9.72 -1.46 8.02
N ASN A 139 9.58 -0.29 7.38
CA ASN A 139 9.51 -0.16 5.92
C ASN A 139 10.82 -0.59 5.25
N VAL A 140 11.97 -0.13 5.75
CA VAL A 140 13.30 -0.52 5.23
C VAL A 140 13.52 -2.02 5.39
N LEU A 141 13.18 -2.58 6.55
CA LEU A 141 13.29 -4.01 6.81
C LEU A 141 12.43 -4.84 5.86
N THR A 142 11.17 -4.46 5.69
CA THR A 142 10.24 -5.11 4.77
C THR A 142 10.77 -5.06 3.34
N GLN A 143 11.25 -3.91 2.90
CA GLN A 143 11.84 -3.73 1.58
C GLN A 143 13.08 -4.61 1.37
N PHE A 144 14.00 -4.62 2.35
CA PHE A 144 15.21 -5.43 2.29
C PHE A 144 14.90 -6.93 2.21
N ILE A 145 13.98 -7.42 3.04
CA ILE A 145 13.59 -8.83 3.05
C ILE A 145 12.89 -9.21 1.75
N THR A 146 11.98 -8.37 1.26
CA THR A 146 11.28 -8.60 -0.02
C THR A 146 12.25 -8.65 -1.19
N MET A 147 13.26 -7.78 -1.21
CA MET A 147 14.33 -7.84 -2.23
C MET A 147 15.13 -9.14 -2.15
N ARG A 148 15.43 -9.62 -0.95
CA ARG A 148 16.17 -10.88 -0.76
C ARG A 148 15.36 -12.09 -1.21
N ILE A 149 14.05 -12.12 -0.92
CA ILE A 149 13.14 -13.21 -1.30
C ILE A 149 12.94 -13.25 -2.82
N ASN A 150 12.70 -12.10 -3.44
CA ASN A 150 12.43 -12.02 -4.89
C ASN A 150 13.68 -12.23 -5.77
N GLY A 151 14.87 -12.24 -5.18
CA GLY A 151 16.15 -12.54 -5.87
C GLY A 151 16.58 -11.47 -6.87
N LYS A 152 17.74 -11.74 -7.52
CA LYS A 152 18.37 -10.81 -8.46
C LYS A 152 17.62 -10.62 -9.80
N ASN A 153 16.68 -11.49 -10.12
CA ASN A 153 15.92 -11.48 -11.38
C ASN A 153 14.61 -10.68 -11.30
N ASN A 154 14.40 -9.92 -10.22
CA ASN A 154 13.21 -9.09 -10.09
C ASN A 154 13.29 -7.94 -11.12
N PRO A 155 12.31 -7.81 -12.05
CA PRO A 155 12.28 -6.74 -13.04
C PRO A 155 12.31 -5.34 -12.40
N MET A 156 11.80 -5.21 -11.17
CA MET A 156 11.90 -3.96 -10.39
C MET A 156 13.34 -3.58 -10.03
N GLN A 157 14.22 -4.58 -9.86
CA GLN A 157 15.63 -4.37 -9.51
C GLN A 157 16.48 -4.06 -10.74
N GLN A 158 16.05 -4.50 -11.93
CA GLN A 158 16.71 -4.22 -13.20
C GLN A 158 16.33 -2.86 -13.80
N GLN A 159 15.23 -2.25 -13.35
CA GLN A 159 14.86 -0.91 -13.80
C GLN A 159 15.85 0.12 -13.23
N GLN A 160 16.67 0.66 -14.13
CA GLN A 160 17.65 1.70 -13.82
C GLN A 160 16.98 3.08 -13.73
N GLY A 161 17.50 3.96 -12.85
CA GLY A 161 17.11 5.35 -12.78
C GLY A 161 15.98 5.65 -11.79
N CYS A 162 14.92 6.31 -12.25
CA CYS A 162 13.85 6.89 -11.43
C CYS A 162 13.18 5.89 -10.46
N MET A 163 13.01 4.63 -10.87
CA MET A 163 12.40 3.59 -10.03
C MET A 163 13.26 3.24 -8.81
N LYS A 164 14.59 3.22 -8.94
CA LYS A 164 15.48 3.02 -7.77
C LYS A 164 15.39 4.19 -6.79
N VAL A 165 15.40 5.42 -7.30
CA VAL A 165 15.25 6.61 -6.46
C VAL A 165 13.92 6.56 -5.71
N MET A 166 12.83 6.26 -6.39
CA MET A 166 11.50 6.14 -5.78
C MET A 166 11.47 5.05 -4.70
N MET A 167 12.12 3.92 -4.93
CA MET A 167 12.20 2.82 -3.97
C MET A 167 12.88 3.23 -2.66
N TYR A 168 13.98 3.99 -2.72
CA TYR A 168 14.68 4.46 -1.51
C TYR A 168 14.04 5.71 -0.89
N ALA A 169 13.37 6.54 -1.70
CA ALA A 169 12.68 7.72 -1.20
C ALA A 169 11.39 7.39 -0.42
N MET A 170 10.73 6.28 -0.77
CA MET A 170 9.44 5.90 -0.17
C MET A 170 9.49 5.69 1.34
N PRO A 171 10.48 4.97 1.93
CA PRO A 171 10.61 4.85 3.39
C PRO A 171 10.85 6.19 4.09
N LEU A 172 11.63 7.10 3.49
CA LEU A 172 11.87 8.44 4.02
C LEU A 172 10.58 9.27 4.00
N PHE A 173 9.85 9.21 2.89
CA PHE A 173 8.55 9.87 2.76
C PHE A 173 7.53 9.36 3.78
N SER A 174 7.47 8.04 3.99
CA SER A 174 6.61 7.44 5.02
C SER A 174 6.98 7.91 6.43
N ALA A 175 8.27 8.01 6.74
CA ALA A 175 8.74 8.51 8.03
C ALA A 175 8.40 10.00 8.23
N TYR A 176 8.54 10.80 7.18
CA TYR A 176 8.16 12.22 7.21
C TYR A 176 6.65 12.38 7.45
N ILE A 177 5.81 11.63 6.74
CA ILE A 177 4.36 11.68 7.00
C ILE A 177 4.07 11.19 8.42
N ALA A 178 4.67 10.08 8.88
CA ALA A 178 4.50 9.58 10.26
C ALA A 178 4.90 10.60 11.34
N TYR A 179 5.73 11.59 11.01
CA TYR A 179 6.11 12.67 11.90
C TYR A 179 5.05 13.77 12.01
N ILE A 180 4.33 14.05 10.91
CA ILE A 180 3.35 15.16 10.81
C ILE A 180 1.89 14.74 11.00
N VAL A 181 1.61 13.44 11.09
CA VAL A 181 0.27 12.91 11.32
C VAL A 181 0.13 12.33 12.72
N PRO A 182 -1.11 12.10 13.23
CA PRO A 182 -1.32 11.44 14.51
C PRO A 182 -0.62 10.07 14.59
N SER A 183 -0.05 9.76 15.74
CA SER A 183 0.72 8.52 15.96
C SER A 183 -0.06 7.24 15.69
N ALA A 184 -1.41 7.29 15.75
CA ALA A 184 -2.28 6.19 15.36
C ALA A 184 -2.09 5.77 13.89
N VAL A 185 -1.90 6.72 12.97
CA VAL A 185 -1.63 6.44 11.56
C VAL A 185 -0.25 5.80 11.39
N ALA A 186 0.76 6.33 12.09
CA ALA A 186 2.10 5.75 12.10
C ALA A 186 2.09 4.31 12.65
N PHE A 187 1.33 4.06 13.72
CA PHE A 187 1.14 2.73 14.29
C PHE A 187 0.49 1.77 13.27
N TYR A 188 -0.57 2.21 12.58
CA TYR A 188 -1.16 1.43 11.49
C TYR A 188 -0.13 1.07 10.41
N TRP A 189 0.72 2.00 10.00
CA TRP A 189 1.76 1.73 9.00
C TRP A 189 2.81 0.73 9.48
N ILE A 190 3.21 0.80 10.75
CA ILE A 190 4.13 -0.17 11.35
C ILE A 190 3.51 -1.57 11.28
N VAL A 191 2.27 -1.73 11.76
CA VAL A 191 1.56 -3.01 11.74
C VAL A 191 1.37 -3.51 10.31
N SER A 192 0.94 -2.66 9.39
CA SER A 192 0.78 -2.99 7.96
C SER A 192 2.09 -3.46 7.33
N SER A 193 3.22 -2.80 7.63
CA SER A 193 4.55 -3.20 7.16
C SER A 193 4.95 -4.58 7.70
N LEU A 194 4.68 -4.86 8.96
CA LEU A 194 4.96 -6.17 9.57
C LEU A 194 4.10 -7.28 8.94
N VAL A 195 2.81 -7.03 8.72
CA VAL A 195 1.91 -7.96 8.03
C VAL A 195 2.40 -8.21 6.60
N SER A 196 2.78 -7.17 5.87
CA SER A 196 3.33 -7.27 4.52
C SER A 196 4.63 -8.07 4.49
N LEU A 197 5.46 -7.94 5.51
CA LEU A 197 6.68 -8.74 5.67
C LEU A 197 6.35 -10.23 5.82
N VAL A 198 5.42 -10.58 6.72
CA VAL A 198 4.97 -11.96 6.92
C VAL A 198 4.38 -12.52 5.63
N GLN A 199 3.52 -11.74 4.96
CA GLN A 199 2.93 -12.11 3.67
C GLN A 199 4.02 -12.35 2.61
N SER A 200 5.02 -11.48 2.50
CA SER A 200 6.13 -11.63 1.54
C SER A 200 6.93 -12.91 1.78
N VAL A 201 7.18 -13.26 3.04
CA VAL A 201 7.87 -14.50 3.41
C VAL A 201 7.04 -15.73 3.03
N ILE A 202 5.75 -15.73 3.36
CA ILE A 202 4.83 -16.83 3.05
C ILE A 202 4.72 -17.02 1.54
N VAL A 203 4.40 -15.94 0.80
CA VAL A 203 4.25 -15.98 -0.66
C VAL A 203 5.56 -16.38 -1.33
N GLY A 204 6.70 -15.82 -0.89
CA GLY A 204 8.02 -16.15 -1.45
C GLY A 204 8.43 -17.61 -1.24
N LYS A 205 8.00 -18.24 -0.14
CA LYS A 205 8.23 -19.67 0.10
C LYS A 205 7.28 -20.57 -0.68
N LEU A 206 6.00 -20.21 -0.76
CA LEU A 206 4.97 -21.02 -1.44
C LEU A 206 5.05 -20.86 -2.97
N PHE A 207 5.27 -19.64 -3.45
CA PHE A 207 5.29 -19.26 -4.85
C PHE A 207 6.66 -18.70 -5.24
N SER A 208 7.71 -19.49 -5.08
CA SER A 208 9.06 -19.07 -5.49
C SER A 208 9.06 -18.64 -6.96
N PRO A 209 9.55 -17.44 -7.29
CA PRO A 209 9.64 -16.95 -8.67
C PRO A 209 10.36 -17.93 -9.60
N GLN A 210 11.36 -18.62 -9.10
CA GLN A 210 12.11 -19.65 -9.84
C GLN A 210 11.22 -20.84 -10.24
N ARG A 211 10.33 -21.29 -9.37
CA ARG A 211 9.38 -22.38 -9.70
C ARG A 211 8.35 -21.93 -10.73
N MET A 212 7.85 -20.70 -10.60
CA MET A 212 6.88 -20.15 -11.56
C MET A 212 7.52 -19.97 -12.94
N THR A 213 8.75 -19.46 -13.00
CA THR A 213 9.49 -19.29 -14.26
C THR A 213 9.78 -20.65 -14.89
N ALA A 214 10.29 -21.63 -14.13
CA ALA A 214 10.53 -22.98 -14.64
C ALA A 214 9.25 -23.66 -15.15
N THR A 215 8.12 -23.45 -14.47
CA THR A 215 6.82 -24.01 -14.92
C THR A 215 6.33 -23.32 -16.19
N SER A 216 6.51 -22.00 -16.32
CA SER A 216 6.12 -21.25 -17.52
C SER A 216 7.02 -21.62 -18.71
N GLU A 217 8.33 -21.76 -18.50
CA GLU A 217 9.28 -22.19 -19.53
C GLU A 217 8.99 -23.63 -19.99
N ALA A 218 8.71 -24.55 -19.05
CA ALA A 218 8.34 -25.92 -19.39
C ALA A 218 7.03 -25.97 -20.21
N ARG A 219 6.04 -25.15 -19.84
CA ARG A 219 4.78 -25.05 -20.60
C ARG A 219 4.99 -24.44 -21.98
N HIS A 220 5.83 -23.41 -22.08
CA HIS A 220 6.18 -22.79 -23.35
C HIS A 220 6.95 -23.75 -24.25
N ALA A 221 7.90 -24.49 -23.72
CA ALA A 221 8.61 -25.53 -24.46
C ALA A 221 7.67 -26.64 -24.97
N ALA A 222 6.73 -27.10 -24.13
CA ALA A 222 5.73 -28.08 -24.55
C ALA A 222 4.85 -27.58 -25.72
N LEU A 223 4.41 -26.31 -25.67
CA LEU A 223 3.64 -25.69 -26.77
C LEU A 223 4.48 -25.55 -28.05
N MET A 224 5.76 -25.22 -27.93
CA MET A 224 6.66 -25.14 -29.08
C MET A 224 6.86 -26.51 -29.72
N PHE A 225 7.08 -27.59 -28.94
CA PHE A 225 7.17 -28.95 -29.45
C PHE A 225 5.90 -29.40 -30.17
N GLU A 226 4.72 -29.05 -29.64
CA GLU A 226 3.44 -29.37 -30.28
C GLU A 226 3.29 -28.62 -31.60
N GLN A 227 3.67 -27.35 -31.68
CA GLN A 227 3.66 -26.57 -32.93
C GLN A 227 4.67 -27.08 -33.94
N GLU A 228 5.89 -27.46 -33.52
CA GLU A 228 6.89 -28.03 -34.40
C GLU A 228 6.44 -29.41 -34.97
N ALA A 229 5.79 -30.23 -34.15
CA ALA A 229 5.24 -31.50 -34.61
C ALA A 229 4.16 -31.29 -35.71
N LEU A 230 3.33 -30.25 -35.58
CA LEU A 230 2.35 -29.87 -36.60
C LEU A 230 3.01 -29.38 -37.90
N VAL A 231 4.12 -28.62 -37.79
CA VAL A 231 4.88 -28.12 -38.96
C VAL A 231 5.57 -29.26 -39.68
N GLN A 232 6.21 -30.21 -38.97
CA GLN A 232 6.84 -31.37 -39.60
C GLN A 232 5.86 -32.25 -40.36
N TYR A 233 4.63 -32.38 -39.90
CA TYR A 233 3.62 -33.18 -40.60
C TYR A 233 3.20 -32.54 -41.92
N ASN A 234 3.25 -31.23 -42.08
CA ASN A 234 2.90 -30.47 -43.27
C ASN A 234 4.11 -30.02 -44.11
N TYR A 235 5.35 -30.34 -43.67
CA TYR A 235 6.55 -29.95 -44.39
C TYR A 235 6.85 -30.94 -45.50
N VAL A 236 6.59 -30.56 -46.77
CA VAL A 236 7.10 -31.24 -47.94
C VAL A 236 8.42 -30.57 -48.35
N PRO A 237 9.58 -31.25 -48.26
CA PRO A 237 10.84 -30.66 -48.67
C PRO A 237 10.79 -30.18 -50.11
N HIS A 238 11.18 -28.94 -50.36
CA HIS A 238 11.12 -28.29 -51.69
C HIS A 238 11.80 -29.11 -52.79
N GLY A 239 12.79 -29.93 -52.46
CA GLY A 239 13.47 -30.80 -53.43
C GLY A 239 12.67 -32.02 -53.92
N LEU A 240 11.58 -32.42 -53.20
CA LEU A 240 10.73 -33.54 -53.59
C LEU A 240 9.56 -33.12 -54.50
N SER A 241 9.16 -31.84 -54.44
CA SER A 241 8.12 -31.32 -55.33
C SER A 241 8.63 -31.16 -56.79
N GLU A 242 9.88 -30.71 -56.98
CA GLU A 242 10.46 -30.59 -58.33
C GLU A 242 10.72 -31.95 -58.95
N SER A 243 11.19 -32.96 -58.21
CA SER A 243 11.41 -34.31 -58.72
C SER A 243 10.09 -35.05 -59.08
N ALA A 244 8.98 -34.75 -58.39
CA ALA A 244 7.69 -35.31 -58.67
C ALA A 244 7.04 -34.71 -59.95
N GLU A 245 7.22 -33.41 -60.18
CA GLU A 245 6.75 -32.73 -61.40
C GLU A 245 7.59 -33.09 -62.62
N GLU A 246 8.90 -33.25 -62.49
CA GLU A 246 9.78 -33.65 -63.55
C GLU A 246 9.50 -35.09 -64.03
N ASN A 247 9.21 -36.02 -63.10
CA ASN A 247 8.82 -37.39 -63.41
C ASN A 247 7.43 -37.48 -64.06
N THR A 248 6.49 -36.62 -63.74
CA THR A 248 5.15 -36.61 -64.40
C THR A 248 5.21 -35.99 -65.77
N ASN A 249 6.05 -35.00 -66.04
CA ASN A 249 6.26 -34.39 -67.33
C ASN A 249 7.06 -35.30 -68.28
N SER A 250 8.04 -36.07 -67.80
CA SER A 250 8.78 -37.03 -68.59
C SER A 250 7.93 -38.24 -69.02
N LYS A 251 6.99 -38.67 -68.20
CA LYS A 251 6.03 -39.74 -68.54
C LYS A 251 4.97 -39.29 -69.55
N LYS A 252 4.60 -38.01 -69.56
CA LYS A 252 3.71 -37.44 -70.57
C LYS A 252 4.35 -37.26 -71.98
N LYS A 253 5.68 -37.01 -72.03
CA LYS A 253 6.44 -36.89 -73.26
C LYS A 253 6.75 -38.25 -73.94
N LYS A 254 6.69 -39.37 -73.22
CA LYS A 254 6.90 -40.74 -73.78
C LYS A 254 5.64 -41.40 -74.23
N LYS A 255 4.46 -40.76 -74.10
CA LYS A 255 3.16 -41.27 -74.62
C LYS A 255 2.59 -40.48 -75.76
N LYS A 256 3.35 -39.60 -76.40
CA LYS A 256 3.10 -39.02 -77.72
C LYS A 256 4.15 -39.51 -78.69
#